data_f298b78799be9d285d78aaf42391b336
#
_entry.id   f298b78799be9d285d78aaf42391b336
#
_cell.length_a   1.000
_cell.length_b   1.000
_cell.length_c   1.000
_cell.angle_alpha   90.00
_cell.angle_beta   90.00
_cell.angle_gamma   90.00
#
_symmetry.space_group_name_H-M   'P 1'
#
loop_
_entity.id
_entity.type
_entity.pdbx_description
1 polymer ?
#
loop_
_entity_poly.entity_id
_entity_poly.type
_entity_poly.pdbx_seq_one_letter_code
_entity_poly.pdbx_strand_id
1 'polypeptide(L)'
;SILIGGLGMGYTLRQALDMLSPNAQVVVGELLGAVVEWNLEFLGKLNGQPLGDERVDLKTGDIVELISRSKSRFDAILLDIDNGPSVMTDSGNRRLYGREGIRACRRALRKQGCLAVWSAEPSKKFEQLLMRCSFHVRRFRVSAYKGSKAQSRFVWVASEDKNILPRGGGEPRLPLKNKSKREKRLRRPAKPCKPLAGV
;
A
#
# COMPACT_ATOMS: atom_id res chain seq x y z
N SER A 1 18.07 4.41 -4.79
CA SER A 1 17.41 5.16 -3.70
C SER A 1 16.02 4.62 -3.46
N ILE A 2 15.65 4.39 -2.22
CA ILE A 2 14.30 3.94 -1.85
C ILE A 2 13.67 4.89 -0.84
N LEU A 3 12.33 4.89 -0.80
CA LEU A 3 11.53 5.58 0.20
C LEU A 3 10.73 4.56 1.00
N ILE A 4 10.81 4.65 2.32
CA ILE A 4 9.96 3.90 3.26
C ILE A 4 9.01 4.90 3.92
N GLY A 5 7.70 4.71 3.74
CA GLY A 5 6.66 5.44 4.44
C GLY A 5 6.17 4.66 5.64
N GLY A 6 6.36 5.25 6.83
CA GLY A 6 6.15 4.62 8.12
C GLY A 6 7.40 3.96 8.68
N LEU A 7 7.83 4.37 9.86
CA LEU A 7 8.94 3.77 10.58
C LEU A 7 8.46 2.60 11.46
N GLY A 8 7.37 2.81 12.17
CA GLY A 8 6.84 1.84 13.12
C GLY A 8 7.91 1.37 14.11
N MET A 9 8.13 0.07 14.20
CA MET A 9 9.20 -0.52 15.03
C MET A 9 10.55 -0.65 14.30
N GLY A 10 10.69 -0.14 13.07
CA GLY A 10 11.93 -0.16 12.30
C GLY A 10 12.28 -1.49 11.60
N TYR A 11 11.42 -2.49 11.64
CA TYR A 11 11.72 -3.80 11.03
C TYR A 11 11.79 -3.74 9.50
N THR A 12 10.90 -3.00 8.86
CA THR A 12 10.92 -2.81 7.39
C THR A 12 12.19 -2.08 6.97
N LEU A 13 12.60 -1.06 7.72
CA LEU A 13 13.86 -0.36 7.50
C LEU A 13 15.07 -1.31 7.67
N ARG A 14 15.13 -2.07 8.78
CA ARG A 14 16.21 -3.02 9.02
C ARG A 14 16.35 -4.03 7.88
N GLN A 15 15.23 -4.65 7.49
CA GLN A 15 15.24 -5.64 6.41
C GLN A 15 15.67 -5.03 5.07
N ALA A 16 15.25 -3.80 4.78
CA ALA A 16 15.68 -3.10 3.57
C ALA A 16 17.19 -2.85 3.57
N LEU A 17 17.76 -2.39 4.68
CA LEU A 17 19.20 -2.14 4.82
C LEU A 17 20.03 -3.41 4.64
N ASP A 18 19.53 -4.56 5.12
CA ASP A 18 20.20 -5.86 4.97
C ASP A 18 20.25 -6.35 3.51
N MET A 19 19.30 -5.91 2.68
CA MET A 19 19.17 -6.33 1.28
C MET A 19 19.83 -5.36 0.29
N LEU A 20 20.06 -4.13 0.71
CA LEU A 20 20.55 -3.07 -0.17
C LEU A 20 22.09 -3.00 -0.18
N SER A 21 22.62 -2.52 -1.30
CA SER A 21 24.05 -2.27 -1.43
C SER A 21 24.53 -1.17 -0.46
N PRO A 22 25.82 -1.14 -0.11
CA PRO A 22 26.38 -0.09 0.76
C PRO A 22 26.17 1.34 0.25
N ASN A 23 26.09 1.53 -1.07
CA ASN A 23 25.90 2.84 -1.69
C ASN A 23 24.40 3.23 -1.86
N ALA A 24 23.47 2.45 -1.31
CA ALA A 24 22.05 2.78 -1.39
C ALA A 24 21.71 3.96 -0.49
N GLN A 25 20.67 4.69 -0.86
CA GLN A 25 20.06 5.72 -0.02
C GLN A 25 18.66 5.27 0.38
N VAL A 26 18.36 5.34 1.67
CA VAL A 26 17.07 4.99 2.24
C VAL A 26 16.47 6.21 2.91
N VAL A 27 15.46 6.80 2.27
CA VAL A 27 14.68 7.88 2.87
C VAL A 27 13.55 7.25 3.69
N VAL A 28 13.40 7.63 4.95
CA VAL A 28 12.32 7.17 5.83
C VAL A 28 11.43 8.36 6.17
N GLY A 29 10.15 8.26 5.88
CA GLY A 29 9.14 9.27 6.27
C GLY A 29 8.32 8.75 7.46
N GLU A 30 8.36 9.46 8.60
CA GLU A 30 7.55 9.16 9.77
C GLU A 30 6.80 10.41 10.22
N LEU A 31 5.49 10.30 10.41
CA LEU A 31 4.65 11.42 10.78
C LEU A 31 4.84 11.84 12.25
N LEU A 32 5.00 10.87 13.13
CA LEU A 32 4.99 11.05 14.58
C LEU A 32 6.42 11.10 15.13
N GLY A 33 6.84 12.27 15.61
CA GLY A 33 8.14 12.43 16.28
C GLY A 33 8.35 11.45 17.43
N ALA A 34 7.29 11.16 18.22
CA ALA A 34 7.35 10.20 19.30
C ALA A 34 7.76 8.79 18.84
N VAL A 35 7.34 8.34 17.65
CA VAL A 35 7.75 7.04 17.09
C VAL A 35 9.25 7.05 16.77
N VAL A 36 9.76 8.17 16.29
CA VAL A 36 11.20 8.36 16.07
C VAL A 36 11.97 8.27 17.38
N GLU A 37 11.55 9.01 18.41
CA GLU A 37 12.15 9.00 19.74
C GLU A 37 12.16 7.59 20.33
N TRP A 38 11.04 6.88 20.27
CA TRP A 38 10.97 5.48 20.74
C TRP A 38 11.94 4.55 20.00
N ASN A 39 12.16 4.76 18.71
CA ASN A 39 13.15 3.97 17.96
C ASN A 39 14.58 4.29 18.41
N LEU A 40 14.89 5.55 18.66
CA LEU A 40 16.21 5.95 19.12
C LEU A 40 16.51 5.43 20.55
N GLU A 41 15.54 5.49 21.45
CA GLU A 41 15.75 5.17 22.86
C GLU A 41 15.55 3.68 23.19
N PHE A 42 14.50 3.06 22.65
CA PHE A 42 14.05 1.74 23.08
C PHE A 42 14.00 0.71 21.95
N LEU A 43 13.24 0.98 20.89
CA LEU A 43 12.89 -0.02 19.87
C LEU A 43 14.08 -0.38 18.97
N GLY A 44 14.96 0.57 18.71
CA GLY A 44 16.12 0.36 17.86
C GLY A 44 17.04 -0.76 18.36
N LYS A 45 17.13 -0.97 19.67
CA LYS A 45 17.91 -2.06 20.28
C LYS A 45 17.40 -3.45 19.89
N LEU A 46 16.10 -3.58 19.56
CA LEU A 46 15.46 -4.84 19.19
C LEU A 46 15.80 -5.29 17.76
N ASN A 47 16.25 -4.36 16.90
CA ASN A 47 16.47 -4.60 15.48
C ASN A 47 17.80 -4.02 14.95
N GLY A 48 18.80 -3.84 15.83
CA GLY A 48 20.15 -3.42 15.45
C GLY A 48 20.27 -1.93 15.12
N GLN A 49 19.44 -1.08 15.69
CA GLN A 49 19.48 0.39 15.59
C GLN A 49 19.54 0.93 14.14
N PRO A 50 18.58 0.57 13.28
CA PRO A 50 18.65 0.86 11.85
C PRO A 50 18.66 2.36 11.52
N LEU A 51 18.19 3.24 12.41
CA LEU A 51 18.27 4.70 12.23
C LEU A 51 19.70 5.25 12.34
N GLY A 52 20.64 4.50 12.91
CA GLY A 52 22.06 4.86 12.98
C GLY A 52 22.86 4.49 11.72
N ASP A 53 22.26 3.84 10.73
CA ASP A 53 22.93 3.50 9.48
C ASP A 53 23.10 4.76 8.61
N GLU A 54 24.33 4.98 8.11
CA GLU A 54 24.69 6.18 7.31
C GLU A 54 23.91 6.34 6.00
N ARG A 55 23.30 5.25 5.49
CA ARG A 55 22.45 5.26 4.31
C ARG A 55 21.06 5.84 4.57
N VAL A 56 20.67 6.05 5.83
CA VAL A 56 19.33 6.45 6.23
C VAL A 56 19.21 7.97 6.31
N ASP A 57 18.25 8.51 5.57
CA ASP A 57 17.80 9.91 5.65
C ASP A 57 16.40 9.95 6.24
N LEU A 58 16.29 10.20 7.55
CA LEU A 58 15.03 10.29 8.27
C LEU A 58 14.37 11.66 8.06
N LYS A 59 13.11 11.65 7.68
CA LYS A 59 12.25 12.83 7.52
C LYS A 59 11.03 12.72 8.42
N THR A 60 10.96 13.51 9.47
CA THR A 60 9.76 13.63 10.30
C THR A 60 8.77 14.57 9.63
N GLY A 61 7.56 14.08 9.34
CA GLY A 61 6.49 14.84 8.71
C GLY A 61 5.60 14.02 7.77
N ASP A 62 4.71 14.72 7.05
CA ASP A 62 3.74 14.07 6.15
C ASP A 62 4.42 13.47 4.92
N ILE A 63 4.36 12.15 4.82
CA ILE A 63 4.91 11.39 3.67
C ILE A 63 4.28 11.82 2.33
N VAL A 64 3.04 12.28 2.33
CA VAL A 64 2.35 12.76 1.11
C VAL A 64 3.06 13.98 0.54
N GLU A 65 3.52 14.90 1.39
CA GLU A 65 4.28 16.08 0.96
C GLU A 65 5.64 15.67 0.38
N LEU A 66 6.35 14.77 1.05
CA LEU A 66 7.64 14.26 0.59
C LEU A 66 7.51 13.60 -0.80
N ILE A 67 6.52 12.74 -0.98
CA ILE A 67 6.23 12.08 -2.25
C ILE A 67 5.85 13.11 -3.33
N SER A 68 4.98 14.07 -2.99
CA SER A 68 4.48 15.06 -3.95
C SER A 68 5.57 15.96 -4.51
N ARG A 69 6.58 16.28 -3.71
CA ARG A 69 7.76 17.09 -4.09
C ARG A 69 8.83 16.28 -4.83
N SER A 70 8.70 14.95 -4.87
CA SER A 70 9.68 14.07 -5.52
C SER A 70 9.29 13.80 -6.98
N LYS A 71 10.30 13.76 -7.87
CA LYS A 71 10.11 13.41 -9.28
C LYS A 71 11.25 12.49 -9.73
N SER A 72 10.93 11.30 -10.25
CA SER A 72 11.90 10.31 -10.76
C SER A 72 13.09 10.11 -9.81
N ARG A 73 12.82 10.03 -8.51
CA ARG A 73 13.82 9.99 -7.45
C ARG A 73 14.09 8.58 -6.93
N PHE A 74 13.04 7.77 -6.78
CA PHE A 74 13.11 6.50 -6.08
C PHE A 74 13.04 5.31 -7.01
N ASP A 75 13.85 4.31 -6.75
CA ASP A 75 13.79 3.00 -7.40
C ASP A 75 12.68 2.13 -6.76
N ALA A 76 12.37 2.35 -5.49
CA ALA A 76 11.23 1.76 -4.81
C ALA A 76 10.61 2.72 -3.80
N ILE A 77 9.28 2.62 -3.64
CA ILE A 77 8.52 3.25 -2.56
C ILE A 77 7.80 2.12 -1.81
N LEU A 78 8.08 1.99 -0.51
CA LEU A 78 7.45 1.02 0.38
C LEU A 78 6.53 1.78 1.33
N LEU A 79 5.23 1.52 1.27
CA LEU A 79 4.25 2.11 2.17
C LEU A 79 3.81 1.06 3.19
N ASP A 80 4.32 1.21 4.40
CA ASP A 80 4.01 0.37 5.58
C ASP A 80 3.39 1.25 6.67
N ILE A 81 2.23 1.84 6.33
CA ILE A 81 1.54 2.83 7.17
C ILE A 81 0.23 2.23 7.65
N ASP A 82 0.10 2.10 8.98
CA ASP A 82 -1.09 1.61 9.67
C ASP A 82 -1.66 0.32 9.07
N ASN A 83 -2.99 0.28 8.91
CA ASN A 83 -3.70 -0.87 8.33
C ASN A 83 -3.78 -0.84 6.80
N GLY A 84 -3.07 0.10 6.15
CA GLY A 84 -3.04 0.25 4.70
C GLY A 84 -4.35 0.80 4.11
N PRO A 85 -4.58 0.59 2.79
CA PRO A 85 -5.67 1.24 2.06
C PRO A 85 -7.07 0.71 2.35
N SER A 86 -7.22 -0.36 3.12
CA SER A 86 -8.54 -0.93 3.48
C SER A 86 -9.25 -0.15 4.57
N VAL A 87 -8.53 0.51 5.47
CA VAL A 87 -9.07 1.34 6.56
C VAL A 87 -8.88 2.81 6.21
N MET A 88 -9.68 3.30 5.26
CA MET A 88 -9.67 4.72 4.85
C MET A 88 -10.57 5.58 5.77
N THR A 89 -10.45 5.43 7.08
CA THR A 89 -11.24 6.20 8.05
C THR A 89 -10.65 7.57 8.34
N ASP A 90 -9.34 7.72 8.18
CA ASP A 90 -8.64 8.97 8.44
C ASP A 90 -8.36 9.78 7.17
N SER A 91 -8.40 11.10 7.26
CA SER A 91 -8.19 12.04 6.16
C SER A 91 -6.78 11.92 5.54
N GLY A 92 -5.75 11.64 6.37
CA GLY A 92 -4.36 11.49 5.94
C GLY A 92 -4.16 10.27 5.04
N ASN A 93 -4.65 9.11 5.44
CA ASN A 93 -4.56 7.88 4.67
C ASN A 93 -5.36 7.96 3.36
N ARG A 94 -6.46 8.71 3.34
CA ARG A 94 -7.24 8.94 2.11
C ARG A 94 -6.47 9.76 1.08
N ARG A 95 -5.67 10.73 1.49
CA ARG A 95 -4.80 11.51 0.59
C ARG A 95 -3.73 10.62 -0.05
N LEU A 96 -3.06 9.77 0.74
CA LEU A 96 -2.01 8.88 0.27
C LEU A 96 -2.53 7.79 -0.67
N TYR A 97 -3.54 7.04 -0.22
CA TYR A 97 -4.09 5.88 -0.95
C TYR A 97 -5.19 6.25 -1.96
N GLY A 98 -5.48 7.53 -2.12
CA GLY A 98 -6.37 8.05 -3.15
C GLY A 98 -5.67 8.21 -4.51
N ARG A 99 -6.43 8.62 -5.53
CA ARG A 99 -5.92 8.78 -6.91
C ARG A 99 -4.73 9.71 -6.99
N GLU A 100 -4.78 10.84 -6.31
CA GLU A 100 -3.71 11.85 -6.36
C GLU A 100 -2.44 11.37 -5.65
N GLY A 101 -2.57 10.69 -4.49
CA GLY A 101 -1.44 10.10 -3.79
C GLY A 101 -0.75 9.02 -4.62
N ILE A 102 -1.52 8.09 -5.23
CA ILE A 102 -0.98 7.05 -6.10
C ILE A 102 -0.31 7.64 -7.36
N ARG A 103 -0.89 8.68 -7.95
CA ARG A 103 -0.25 9.41 -9.05
C ARG A 103 1.03 10.12 -8.61
N ALA A 104 1.07 10.66 -7.39
CA ALA A 104 2.28 11.25 -6.83
C ALA A 104 3.37 10.19 -6.63
N CYS A 105 3.03 9.01 -6.08
CA CYS A 105 3.97 7.88 -5.99
C CYS A 105 4.53 7.53 -7.37
N ARG A 106 3.67 7.44 -8.40
CA ARG A 106 4.09 7.16 -9.77
C ARG A 106 5.08 8.19 -10.30
N ARG A 107 4.84 9.50 -10.08
CA ARG A 107 5.77 10.56 -10.51
C ARG A 107 7.09 10.53 -9.75
N ALA A 108 7.05 10.14 -8.46
CA ALA A 108 8.24 10.07 -7.61
C ALA A 108 9.13 8.87 -7.95
N LEU A 109 8.56 7.80 -8.52
CA LEU A 109 9.29 6.63 -8.98
C LEU A 109 10.09 6.92 -10.26
N ARG A 110 11.24 6.28 -10.40
CA ARG A 110 11.98 6.17 -11.65
C ARG A 110 11.23 5.26 -12.63
N LYS A 111 11.61 5.29 -13.91
CA LYS A 111 10.95 4.54 -15.00
C LYS A 111 10.77 3.04 -14.71
N GLN A 112 11.73 2.40 -14.05
CA GLN A 112 11.70 1.00 -13.66
C GLN A 112 11.46 0.81 -12.16
N GLY A 113 10.93 1.85 -11.50
CA GLY A 113 10.66 1.80 -10.08
C GLY A 113 9.40 1.01 -9.74
N CYS A 114 9.31 0.57 -8.49
CA CYS A 114 8.16 -0.13 -7.98
C CYS A 114 7.58 0.51 -6.71
N LEU A 115 6.26 0.41 -6.58
CA LEU A 115 5.51 0.75 -5.37
C LEU A 115 5.11 -0.54 -4.67
N ALA A 116 5.48 -0.70 -3.40
CA ALA A 116 5.00 -1.76 -2.53
C ALA A 116 4.09 -1.16 -1.45
N VAL A 117 2.93 -1.76 -1.24
CA VAL A 117 1.96 -1.30 -0.24
C VAL A 117 1.53 -2.47 0.63
N TRP A 118 1.80 -2.38 1.91
CA TRP A 118 1.33 -3.32 2.91
C TRP A 118 -0.12 -3.03 3.29
N SER A 119 -0.88 -4.08 3.62
CA SER A 119 -2.26 -3.95 4.08
C SER A 119 -2.70 -5.11 4.96
N ALA A 120 -3.50 -4.78 5.97
CA ALA A 120 -4.14 -5.77 6.83
C ALA A 120 -5.16 -6.62 6.07
N GLU A 121 -5.82 -6.06 5.05
CA GLU A 121 -6.90 -6.71 4.32
C GLU A 121 -6.78 -6.52 2.79
N PRO A 122 -7.34 -7.44 1.99
CA PRO A 122 -7.35 -7.26 0.54
C PRO A 122 -8.38 -6.19 0.14
N SER A 123 -8.01 -5.25 -0.71
CA SER A 123 -8.90 -4.21 -1.23
C SER A 123 -8.96 -4.22 -2.75
N LYS A 124 -10.09 -4.69 -3.29
CA LYS A 124 -10.34 -4.65 -4.73
C LYS A 124 -10.39 -3.24 -5.30
N LYS A 125 -10.97 -2.30 -4.53
CA LYS A 125 -11.05 -0.90 -4.94
C LYS A 125 -9.66 -0.31 -5.12
N PHE A 126 -8.75 -0.62 -4.19
CA PHE A 126 -7.38 -0.17 -4.26
C PHE A 126 -6.60 -0.81 -5.40
N GLU A 127 -6.73 -2.13 -5.62
CA GLU A 127 -6.12 -2.83 -6.75
C GLU A 127 -6.55 -2.21 -8.09
N GLN A 128 -7.86 -1.92 -8.25
CA GLN A 128 -8.37 -1.23 -9.43
C GLN A 128 -7.85 0.21 -9.55
N LEU A 129 -7.68 0.91 -8.44
CA LEU A 129 -7.13 2.26 -8.43
C LEU A 129 -5.70 2.28 -8.93
N LEU A 130 -4.85 1.37 -8.46
CA LEU A 130 -3.47 1.21 -8.95
C LEU A 130 -3.45 1.00 -10.47
N MET A 131 -4.30 0.10 -10.99
CA MET A 131 -4.40 -0.16 -12.43
C MET A 131 -4.88 1.08 -13.21
N ARG A 132 -5.85 1.84 -12.68
CA ARG A 132 -6.31 3.10 -13.28
C ARG A 132 -5.27 4.22 -13.25
N CYS A 133 -4.28 4.10 -12.38
CA CYS A 133 -3.11 4.98 -12.33
C CYS A 133 -1.94 4.46 -13.18
N SER A 134 -2.22 3.54 -14.13
CA SER A 134 -1.26 2.98 -15.08
C SER A 134 -0.17 2.10 -14.47
N PHE A 135 -0.47 1.46 -13.35
CA PHE A 135 0.39 0.43 -12.81
C PHE A 135 -0.04 -0.98 -13.25
N HIS A 136 0.92 -1.84 -13.57
CA HIS A 136 0.77 -3.28 -13.49
C HIS A 136 0.87 -3.69 -12.03
N VAL A 137 0.01 -4.61 -11.58
CA VAL A 137 -0.15 -4.91 -10.14
C VAL A 137 -0.09 -6.40 -9.88
N ARG A 138 0.63 -6.79 -8.84
CA ARG A 138 0.54 -8.12 -8.23
C ARG A 138 0.28 -8.00 -6.74
N ARG A 139 -0.55 -8.87 -6.21
CA ARG A 139 -0.85 -8.96 -4.79
C ARG A 139 -0.28 -10.26 -4.25
N PHE A 140 0.37 -10.18 -3.11
CA PHE A 140 0.93 -11.31 -2.40
C PHE A 140 0.24 -11.44 -1.05
N ARG A 141 -0.06 -12.68 -0.68
CA ARG A 141 -0.48 -13.01 0.67
C ARG A 141 0.76 -13.28 1.50
N VAL A 142 0.86 -12.66 2.65
CA VAL A 142 1.97 -12.86 3.58
C VAL A 142 1.45 -13.28 4.94
N SER A 143 2.14 -14.23 5.58
CA SER A 143 1.86 -14.61 6.96
C SER A 143 2.51 -13.62 7.92
N ALA A 144 1.91 -13.41 9.09
CA ALA A 144 2.50 -12.54 10.11
C ALA A 144 3.91 -13.02 10.54
N TYR A 145 4.08 -14.34 10.63
CA TYR A 145 5.38 -15.01 10.82
C TYR A 145 5.29 -16.45 10.29
N LYS A 146 6.43 -17.11 10.09
CA LYS A 146 6.50 -18.47 9.57
C LYS A 146 5.72 -19.43 10.49
N GLY A 147 4.74 -20.16 9.95
CA GLY A 147 3.88 -21.06 10.70
C GLY A 147 2.68 -20.40 11.39
N SER A 148 2.49 -19.09 11.24
CA SER A 148 1.35 -18.39 11.81
C SER A 148 0.02 -18.89 11.24
N LYS A 149 -0.93 -19.20 12.14
CA LYS A 149 -2.34 -19.40 11.82
C LYS A 149 -3.15 -18.10 11.85
N ALA A 150 -2.51 -16.98 12.18
CA ALA A 150 -3.14 -15.67 12.21
C ALA A 150 -3.62 -15.23 10.82
N GLN A 151 -4.52 -14.26 10.80
CA GLN A 151 -5.05 -13.68 9.58
C GLN A 151 -3.91 -13.24 8.65
N SER A 152 -3.97 -13.65 7.39
CA SER A 152 -3.00 -13.24 6.37
C SER A 152 -3.02 -11.74 6.16
N ARG A 153 -1.87 -11.17 5.87
CA ARG A 153 -1.67 -9.80 5.41
C ARG A 153 -1.42 -9.79 3.91
N PHE A 154 -1.43 -8.63 3.31
CA PHE A 154 -1.29 -8.49 1.87
C PHE A 154 -0.25 -7.43 1.53
N VAL A 155 0.50 -7.69 0.46
CA VAL A 155 1.39 -6.70 -0.14
C VAL A 155 1.02 -6.57 -1.60
N TRP A 156 0.68 -5.37 -2.05
CA TRP A 156 0.62 -5.05 -3.47
C TRP A 156 1.97 -4.57 -3.94
N VAL A 157 2.46 -5.15 -5.01
CA VAL A 157 3.62 -4.65 -5.74
C VAL A 157 3.13 -4.14 -7.08
N ALA A 158 3.46 -2.90 -7.38
CA ALA A 158 2.98 -2.20 -8.57
C ALA A 158 4.14 -1.50 -9.30
N SER A 159 4.19 -1.60 -10.62
CA SER A 159 5.17 -0.91 -11.46
C SER A 159 4.55 -0.54 -12.80
N GLU A 160 5.05 0.52 -13.46
CA GLU A 160 4.70 0.83 -14.85
C GLU A 160 5.27 -0.21 -15.82
N ASP A 161 6.38 -0.85 -15.46
CA ASP A 161 6.97 -1.96 -16.21
C ASP A 161 6.57 -3.30 -15.57
N LYS A 162 5.77 -4.10 -16.31
CA LYS A 162 5.34 -5.42 -15.85
C LYS A 162 6.51 -6.40 -15.60
N ASN A 163 7.66 -6.17 -16.23
CA ASN A 163 8.82 -7.05 -16.12
C ASN A 163 9.54 -6.90 -14.78
N ILE A 164 9.33 -5.78 -14.09
CA ILE A 164 9.85 -5.53 -12.73
C ILE A 164 9.08 -6.29 -11.67
N LEU A 165 7.82 -6.65 -11.95
CA LEU A 165 6.99 -7.34 -10.98
C LEU A 165 7.57 -8.73 -10.66
N PRO A 166 7.60 -9.14 -9.38
CA PRO A 166 8.08 -10.45 -8.98
C PRO A 166 7.38 -11.59 -9.75
N ARG A 167 8.13 -12.58 -10.21
CA ARG A 167 7.59 -13.74 -10.91
C ARG A 167 7.10 -14.79 -9.91
N GLY A 168 5.92 -15.38 -10.17
CA GLY A 168 5.34 -16.43 -9.30
C GLY A 168 4.73 -15.88 -7.99
N GLY A 169 4.10 -16.75 -7.20
CA GLY A 169 3.59 -16.50 -5.83
C GLY A 169 2.48 -15.47 -5.66
N GLY A 170 2.08 -14.75 -6.71
CA GLY A 170 1.03 -13.74 -6.61
C GLY A 170 -0.37 -14.37 -6.51
N GLU A 171 -1.24 -13.73 -5.72
CA GLU A 171 -2.64 -14.11 -5.59
C GLU A 171 -3.42 -13.80 -6.88
N PRO A 172 -4.45 -14.57 -7.22
CA PRO A 172 -5.32 -14.25 -8.34
C PRO A 172 -6.01 -12.89 -8.12
N ARG A 173 -6.38 -12.22 -9.21
CA ARG A 173 -7.12 -10.95 -9.13
C ARG A 173 -8.43 -11.15 -8.36
N LEU A 174 -8.75 -10.18 -7.52
CA LEU A 174 -10.01 -10.22 -6.78
C LEU A 174 -11.19 -10.17 -7.75
N PRO A 175 -12.16 -11.11 -7.65
CA PRO A 175 -13.27 -11.20 -8.58
C PRO A 175 -14.11 -9.90 -8.58
N LEU A 176 -14.65 -9.52 -9.74
CA LEU A 176 -15.63 -8.45 -9.82
C LEU A 176 -16.87 -8.87 -8.99
N LYS A 177 -17.29 -8.07 -8.00
CA LYS A 177 -18.60 -8.29 -7.39
C LYS A 177 -19.62 -8.17 -8.51
N ASN A 178 -20.21 -9.26 -8.97
CA ASN A 178 -21.41 -9.19 -9.78
C ASN A 178 -22.45 -8.41 -8.97
N LYS A 179 -23.03 -7.37 -9.56
CA LYS A 179 -24.18 -6.69 -8.96
C LYS A 179 -25.16 -7.77 -8.56
N SER A 180 -25.49 -7.86 -7.29
CA SER A 180 -26.24 -8.98 -6.73
C SER A 180 -27.55 -9.12 -7.50
N LYS A 181 -28.01 -10.37 -7.70
CA LYS A 181 -29.35 -10.65 -8.29
C LYS A 181 -30.48 -9.87 -7.59
N ARG A 182 -30.24 -9.34 -6.38
CA ARG A 182 -31.17 -8.54 -5.61
C ARG A 182 -31.38 -7.14 -6.20
N GLU A 183 -30.36 -6.47 -6.76
CA GLU A 183 -30.54 -5.18 -7.44
C GLU A 183 -31.25 -5.31 -8.80
N LYS A 184 -31.12 -6.47 -9.46
CA LYS A 184 -31.90 -6.77 -10.69
C LYS A 184 -33.37 -7.03 -10.42
N ARG A 185 -33.75 -7.52 -9.21
CA ARG A 185 -35.15 -7.72 -8.82
C ARG A 185 -35.89 -6.42 -8.52
N LEU A 186 -35.20 -5.42 -7.97
CA LEU A 186 -35.78 -4.09 -7.66
C LEU A 186 -36.02 -3.24 -8.92
N ARG A 187 -35.47 -3.61 -10.07
CA ARG A 187 -35.70 -2.91 -11.35
C ARG A 187 -36.70 -3.58 -12.27
N ARG A 188 -37.41 -4.62 -11.83
CA ARG A 188 -38.54 -5.17 -12.59
C ARG A 188 -39.75 -4.25 -12.40
N PRO A 189 -40.34 -3.69 -13.46
CA PRO A 189 -41.60 -2.93 -13.34
C PRO A 189 -42.68 -3.82 -12.74
N ALA A 190 -43.47 -3.25 -11.84
CA ALA A 190 -44.61 -3.94 -11.24
C ALA A 190 -45.52 -4.46 -12.36
N LYS A 191 -45.94 -5.73 -12.24
CA LYS A 191 -46.95 -6.28 -13.16
C LYS A 191 -48.22 -5.45 -13.05
N PRO A 192 -48.87 -5.06 -14.16
CA PRO A 192 -50.14 -4.35 -14.11
C PRO A 192 -51.17 -5.20 -13.38
N CYS A 193 -51.94 -4.57 -12.48
CA CYS A 193 -53.09 -5.18 -11.82
C CYS A 193 -54.09 -5.68 -12.89
N LYS A 194 -54.53 -6.92 -12.75
CA LYS A 194 -55.69 -7.40 -13.54
C LYS A 194 -56.91 -6.66 -13.08
N PRO A 195 -57.78 -6.16 -14.02
CA PRO A 195 -59.07 -5.58 -13.66
C PRO A 195 -59.95 -6.67 -13.01
N LEU A 196 -60.58 -6.32 -11.89
CA LEU A 196 -61.62 -7.12 -11.25
C LEU A 196 -62.78 -7.21 -12.26
N ALA A 197 -63.16 -8.44 -12.65
CA ALA A 197 -64.38 -8.72 -13.39
C ALA A 197 -65.57 -8.39 -12.49
N GLY A 198 -66.45 -7.54 -13.00
CA GLY A 198 -67.64 -7.10 -12.30
C GLY A 198 -68.70 -8.19 -12.14
N VAL A 199 -69.48 -8.02 -11.10
CA VAL A 199 -70.87 -8.45 -10.99
C VAL A 199 -71.74 -7.19 -10.96
#